data_ed91e56a45e76e3111975ed7425836d1
#
_entry.id   ed91e56a45e76e3111975ed7425836d1
#
_cell.length_a   1.000
_cell.length_b   1.000
_cell.length_c   1.000
_cell.angle_alpha   90.00
_cell.angle_beta   90.00
_cell.angle_gamma   90.00
#
_symmetry.space_group_name_H-M   'P 1'
#
loop_
_entity.id
_entity.type
_entity.pdbx_description
1 polymer ?
#
loop_
_entity_poly.entity_id
_entity_poly.type
_entity_poly.pdbx_seq_one_letter_code
_entity_poly.pdbx_strand_id
1 'polypeptide(L)'
;ADFYAEWCSPCRMLSPVIEEIGDKYKAYFETVKVNVDENPELTERYGVSGIPALLLFKDGNEILRMSGVQTEERIISAISEKTGESFV
;
A
#
# COMPACT_ATOMS: atom_id res chain seq x y z
N ALA A 1 2.68 -2.23 -1.91
CA ALA A 1 3.71 -1.75 -0.97
C ALA A 1 3.14 -0.64 -0.10
N ASP A 2 3.35 -0.74 1.21
CA ASP A 2 2.95 0.26 2.20
C ASP A 2 4.22 0.99 2.69
N PHE A 3 4.42 2.21 2.21
CA PHE A 3 5.55 3.05 2.64
C PHE A 3 5.16 3.77 3.92
N TYR A 4 5.92 3.54 4.99
CA TYR A 4 5.58 4.03 6.32
C TYR A 4 6.82 4.42 7.11
N ALA A 5 6.59 5.05 8.29
CA ALA A 5 7.63 5.27 9.29
C ALA A 5 7.06 5.01 10.68
N GLU A 6 7.94 4.64 11.62
CA GLU A 6 7.54 4.34 13.00
C GLU A 6 6.94 5.57 13.70
N TRP A 7 7.45 6.76 13.39
CA TRP A 7 7.02 8.03 13.99
C TRP A 7 5.72 8.58 13.38
N CYS A 8 5.20 7.96 12.37
CA CYS A 8 4.05 8.46 11.60
C CYS A 8 2.74 7.93 12.17
N SER A 9 1.96 8.78 12.84
CA SER A 9 0.67 8.39 13.43
C SER A 9 -0.33 7.87 12.39
N PRO A 10 -0.53 8.54 11.25
CA PRO A 10 -1.42 8.01 10.22
C PRO A 10 -0.99 6.64 9.70
N CYS A 11 0.33 6.40 9.61
CA CYS A 11 0.86 5.11 9.21
C CYS A 11 0.46 4.01 10.19
N ARG A 12 0.52 4.31 11.49
CA ARG A 12 0.12 3.36 12.53
C ARG A 12 -1.38 3.07 12.49
N MET A 13 -2.19 4.06 12.09
CA MET A 13 -3.63 3.86 11.92
C MET A 13 -3.94 2.96 10.72
N LEU A 14 -3.15 3.08 9.67
CA LEU A 14 -3.34 2.28 8.45
C LEU A 14 -2.80 0.85 8.59
N SER A 15 -1.80 0.63 9.44
CA SER A 15 -1.14 -0.66 9.58
C SER A 15 -2.08 -1.85 9.79
N PRO A 16 -3.04 -1.80 10.74
CA PRO A 16 -3.96 -2.92 10.92
C PRO A 16 -4.88 -3.16 9.72
N VAL A 17 -5.21 -2.11 8.98
CA VAL A 17 -6.01 -2.24 7.75
C VAL A 17 -5.22 -3.02 6.69
N ILE A 18 -3.95 -2.69 6.52
CA ILE A 18 -3.08 -3.37 5.55
C ILE A 18 -2.83 -4.83 5.96
N GLU A 19 -2.64 -5.10 7.24
CA GLU A 19 -2.47 -6.46 7.75
C GLU A 19 -3.70 -7.31 7.46
N GLU A 20 -4.89 -6.77 7.70
CA GLU A 20 -6.14 -7.46 7.42
C GLU A 20 -6.32 -7.74 5.94
N ILE A 21 -6.01 -6.76 5.09
CA ILE A 21 -6.05 -6.91 3.63
C ILE A 21 -5.08 -8.00 3.20
N GLY A 22 -3.85 -8.00 3.74
CA GLY A 22 -2.86 -9.01 3.42
C GLY A 22 -3.31 -10.43 3.72
N ASP A 23 -4.04 -10.60 4.82
CA ASP A 23 -4.59 -11.92 5.19
C ASP A 23 -5.78 -12.32 4.32
N LYS A 24 -6.70 -11.40 4.10
CA LYS A 24 -7.93 -11.69 3.36
C LYS A 24 -7.70 -11.94 1.86
N TYR A 25 -6.76 -11.22 1.28
CA TYR A 25 -6.58 -11.22 -0.18
C TYR A 25 -5.25 -11.81 -0.64
N LYS A 26 -4.62 -12.62 0.22
CA LYS A 26 -3.31 -13.21 -0.08
C LYS A 26 -3.30 -14.11 -1.31
N ALA A 27 -4.47 -14.61 -1.73
CA ALA A 27 -4.58 -15.40 -2.95
C ALA A 27 -4.53 -14.55 -4.23
N TYR A 28 -4.69 -13.24 -4.08
CA TYR A 28 -4.77 -12.30 -5.22
C TYR A 28 -3.52 -11.43 -5.33
N PHE A 29 -2.99 -10.98 -4.20
CA PHE A 29 -1.79 -10.13 -4.18
C PHE A 29 -1.09 -10.24 -2.83
N GLU A 30 0.16 -9.83 -2.82
CA GLU A 30 0.99 -9.85 -1.63
C GLU A 30 1.16 -8.43 -1.12
N THR A 31 1.13 -8.25 0.21
CA THR A 31 1.40 -6.95 0.83
C THR A 31 2.81 -6.95 1.39
N VAL A 32 3.52 -5.85 1.17
CA VAL A 32 4.86 -5.64 1.75
C VAL A 32 4.90 -4.27 2.40
N LYS A 33 5.66 -4.16 3.48
CA LYS A 33 5.85 -2.90 4.19
C LYS A 33 7.27 -2.38 3.93
N VAL A 34 7.36 -1.09 3.63
CA VAL A 34 8.64 -0.43 3.35
C VAL A 34 8.81 0.71 4.34
N ASN A 35 9.73 0.56 5.28
CA ASN A 35 10.07 1.63 6.23
C ASN A 35 10.93 2.65 5.49
N VAL A 36 10.43 3.88 5.35
CA VAL A 36 11.11 4.92 4.56
C VAL A 36 12.45 5.35 5.16
N ASP A 37 12.58 5.28 6.49
CA ASP A 37 13.82 5.65 7.17
C ASP A 37 14.92 4.60 6.94
N GLU A 38 14.52 3.34 6.79
CA GLU A 38 15.45 2.24 6.53
C GLU A 38 15.70 2.01 5.05
N ASN A 39 14.87 2.60 4.19
CA ASN A 39 14.94 2.42 2.74
C ASN A 39 14.88 3.75 1.99
N PRO A 40 15.83 4.68 2.28
CA PRO A 40 15.78 6.01 1.66
C PRO A 40 15.95 5.99 0.14
N GLU A 41 16.76 5.08 -0.38
CA GLU A 41 16.98 4.98 -1.83
C GLU A 41 15.73 4.51 -2.56
N LEU A 42 15.04 3.52 -1.99
CA LEU A 42 13.81 2.99 -2.57
C LEU A 42 12.71 4.04 -2.52
N THR A 43 12.62 4.76 -1.40
CA THR A 43 11.64 5.83 -1.20
C THR A 43 11.82 6.94 -2.23
N GLU A 44 13.07 7.34 -2.47
CA GLU A 44 13.40 8.34 -3.48
C GLU A 44 13.12 7.84 -4.89
N ARG A 45 13.48 6.59 -5.16
CA ARG A 45 13.30 5.96 -6.48
C ARG A 45 11.84 6.00 -6.93
N TYR A 46 10.91 5.78 -6.03
CA TYR A 46 9.47 5.81 -6.35
C TYR A 46 8.83 7.16 -6.07
N GLY A 47 9.61 8.16 -5.71
CA GLY A 47 9.13 9.52 -5.52
C GLY A 47 8.10 9.64 -4.40
N VAL A 48 8.27 8.86 -3.32
CA VAL A 48 7.36 8.92 -2.17
C VAL A 48 7.74 10.11 -1.31
N SER A 49 6.91 11.17 -1.35
CA SER A 49 7.16 12.40 -0.61
C SER A 49 6.28 12.55 0.63
N GLY A 50 5.21 11.78 0.72
CA GLY A 50 4.31 11.79 1.88
C GLY A 50 3.95 10.38 2.28
N ILE A 51 3.77 10.14 3.56
CA ILE A 51 3.42 8.83 4.12
C ILE A 51 2.17 8.93 4.99
N PRO A 52 1.36 7.86 5.09
CA PRO A 52 1.53 6.59 4.40
C PRO A 52 1.27 6.70 2.91
N ALA A 53 1.98 5.93 2.12
CA ALA A 53 1.77 5.85 0.68
C ALA A 53 1.61 4.37 0.29
N LEU A 54 0.54 4.07 -0.43
CA LEU A 54 0.26 2.73 -0.91
C LEU A 54 0.51 2.68 -2.41
N LEU A 55 1.40 1.81 -2.83
CA LEU A 55 1.72 1.61 -4.25
C LEU A 55 1.39 0.17 -4.62
N LEU A 56 0.66 0.02 -5.72
CA LEU A 56 0.34 -1.31 -6.27
C LEU A 56 1.20 -1.54 -7.51
N PHE A 57 1.86 -2.68 -7.55
CA PHE A 57 2.70 -3.09 -8.67
C PHE A 57 2.12 -4.31 -9.34
N LYS A 58 2.17 -4.32 -10.67
CA LYS A 58 1.82 -5.48 -11.46
C LYS A 58 2.88 -5.65 -12.54
N ASP A 59 3.49 -6.84 -12.58
CA ASP A 59 4.56 -7.16 -13.55
C ASP A 59 5.70 -6.14 -13.51
N GLY A 60 6.03 -5.67 -12.31
CA GLY A 60 7.11 -4.72 -12.08
C GLY A 60 6.75 -3.26 -12.33
N ASN A 61 5.51 -2.97 -12.70
CA ASN A 61 5.06 -1.60 -13.00
C ASN A 61 4.08 -1.10 -11.94
N GLU A 62 4.27 0.14 -11.51
CA GLU A 62 3.34 0.80 -10.60
C GLU A 62 2.07 1.13 -11.38
N ILE A 63 0.92 0.59 -10.93
CA ILE A 63 -0.37 0.79 -11.60
C ILE A 63 -1.36 1.61 -10.77
N LEU A 64 -1.09 1.78 -9.46
CA LEU A 64 -1.97 2.52 -8.57
C LEU A 64 -1.16 3.12 -7.44
N ARG A 65 -1.51 4.34 -7.04
CA ARG A 65 -0.91 5.01 -5.89
C ARG A 65 -2.00 5.70 -5.08
N MET A 66 -1.99 5.48 -3.76
CA MET A 66 -2.91 6.12 -2.83
C MET A 66 -2.10 6.70 -1.68
N SER A 67 -2.55 7.83 -1.15
CA SER A 67 -1.87 8.51 -0.03
C SER A 67 -2.81 8.68 1.15
N GLY A 68 -2.25 8.64 2.34
CA GLY A 68 -2.98 8.87 3.58
C GLY A 68 -3.77 7.65 4.05
N VAL A 69 -4.51 7.82 5.12
CA VAL A 69 -5.32 6.75 5.71
C VAL A 69 -6.52 6.48 4.81
N GLN A 70 -6.67 5.22 4.42
CA GLN A 70 -7.76 4.76 3.57
C GLN A 70 -8.49 3.62 4.25
N THR A 71 -9.77 3.48 3.97
CA THR A 71 -10.53 2.31 4.45
C THR A 71 -10.19 1.09 3.61
N GLU A 72 -10.42 -0.09 4.17
CA GLU A 72 -10.26 -1.34 3.41
C GLU A 72 -11.10 -1.31 2.15
N GLU A 73 -12.35 -0.85 2.23
CA GLU A 73 -13.26 -0.78 1.08
C GLU A 73 -12.70 0.08 -0.04
N ARG A 74 -12.13 1.24 0.29
CA ARG A 74 -11.56 2.12 -0.72
C ARG A 74 -10.33 1.52 -1.38
N ILE A 75 -9.48 0.87 -0.58
CA ILE A 75 -8.27 0.22 -1.09
C ILE A 75 -8.65 -0.91 -2.06
N ILE A 76 -9.53 -1.80 -1.61
CA ILE A 76 -9.93 -2.96 -2.42
C ILE A 76 -10.70 -2.53 -3.68
N SER A 77 -11.56 -1.53 -3.56
CA SER A 77 -12.28 -0.98 -4.70
C SER A 77 -11.32 -0.40 -5.75
N ALA A 78 -10.31 0.34 -5.30
CA ALA A 78 -9.31 0.93 -6.20
C ALA A 78 -8.47 -0.15 -6.89
N ILE A 79 -8.07 -1.19 -6.16
CA ILE A 79 -7.31 -2.31 -6.71
C ILE A 79 -8.16 -3.07 -7.75
N SER A 80 -9.42 -3.34 -7.40
CA SER A 80 -10.35 -4.02 -8.29
C SER A 80 -10.54 -3.25 -9.60
N GLU A 81 -10.71 -1.94 -9.51
CA GLU A 81 -10.86 -1.07 -10.67
C GLU A 81 -9.63 -1.11 -11.58
N LYS A 82 -8.43 -1.07 -10.99
CA LYS A 82 -7.17 -1.05 -11.75
C LYS A 82 -6.79 -2.40 -12.34
N THR A 83 -7.13 -3.49 -11.68
CA THR A 83 -6.76 -4.84 -12.13
C THR A 83 -7.85 -5.56 -12.90
N GLY A 84 -9.10 -5.09 -12.79
CA GLY A 84 -10.24 -5.78 -13.35
C GLY A 84 -10.64 -7.04 -12.57
N GLU A 85 -10.00 -7.29 -11.43
CA GLU A 85 -10.32 -8.43 -10.57
C GLU A 85 -11.56 -8.14 -9.73
N SER A 86 -12.37 -9.17 -9.52
CA SER A 86 -13.48 -9.12 -8.58
C SER A 86 -13.07 -9.88 -7.32
N PHE A 87 -13.15 -9.23 -6.18
CA PHE A 87 -12.78 -9.83 -4.87
C PHE A 87 -13.99 -10.28 -4.07
N VAL A 88 -15.09 -10.48 -4.73
CA VAL A 88 -16.35 -10.89 -4.07
C VAL A 88 -16.55 -12.38 -4.16
#